data_b2106ae3aaeacf81ff35c629c5960f85
#
_entry.id   b2106ae3aaeacf81ff35c629c5960f85
#
_cell.length_a   1.000
_cell.length_b   1.000
_cell.length_c   1.000
_cell.angle_alpha   90.00
_cell.angle_beta   90.00
_cell.angle_gamma   90.00
#
_symmetry.space_group_name_H-M   'P 1'
#
loop_
_entity.id
_entity.type
_entity.pdbx_description
1 polymer ?
#
loop_
_entity_poly.entity_id
_entity_poly.type
_entity_poly.pdbx_seq_one_letter_code
_entity_poly.pdbx_strand_id
1 'polypeptide(L)'
;MDSTLDAIETHLVAAGASEPEALQMRLVAEEIVTNIARCAWPDGVDAQFLVELTTAMDAGGLHVSLTTIDDGVAFDPTAKAAPDIDADLDDRAIGGLGMFLVREMTDTQHYERANNENRFRVERLLPRPMLST
;
A
#
# COMPACT_ATOMS: atom_id res chain seq x y z
N MET A 1 12.02 -7.69 4.59
CA MET A 1 11.15 -6.54 4.21
C MET A 1 11.82 -5.63 3.20
N ASP A 2 13.08 -5.26 3.44
CA ASP A 2 13.77 -4.33 2.54
C ASP A 2 13.92 -4.87 1.13
N SER A 3 14.16 -6.17 0.98
CA SER A 3 14.31 -6.77 -0.35
C SER A 3 13.00 -6.73 -1.14
N THR A 4 11.86 -6.87 -0.46
CA THR A 4 10.55 -6.76 -1.11
C THR A 4 10.29 -5.31 -1.54
N LEU A 5 10.60 -4.35 -0.67
CA LEU A 5 10.43 -2.93 -0.99
C LEU A 5 11.36 -2.52 -2.14
N ASP A 6 12.59 -3.02 -2.14
CA ASP A 6 13.53 -2.76 -3.23
C ASP A 6 13.02 -3.33 -4.56
N ALA A 7 12.43 -4.53 -4.52
CA ALA A 7 11.87 -5.15 -5.71
C ALA A 7 10.69 -4.35 -6.27
N ILE A 8 9.84 -3.83 -5.39
CA ILE A 8 8.71 -2.98 -5.80
C ILE A 8 9.23 -1.75 -6.52
N GLU A 9 10.19 -1.07 -5.92
CA GLU A 9 10.75 0.15 -6.49
C GLU A 9 11.41 -0.12 -7.85
N THR A 10 12.21 -1.18 -7.92
CA THR A 10 12.91 -1.56 -9.17
C THR A 10 11.91 -1.90 -10.27
N HIS A 11 10.88 -2.68 -9.94
CA HIS A 11 9.85 -3.06 -10.91
C HIS A 11 9.10 -1.84 -11.45
N LEU A 12 8.77 -0.91 -10.57
CA LEU A 12 8.03 0.28 -10.97
C LEU A 12 8.84 1.17 -11.90
N VAL A 13 10.12 1.37 -11.59
CA VAL A 13 11.00 2.15 -12.47
C VAL A 13 11.12 1.46 -13.83
N ALA A 14 11.30 0.15 -13.83
CA ALA A 14 11.38 -0.61 -15.09
C ALA A 14 10.08 -0.54 -15.89
N ALA A 15 8.94 -0.40 -15.22
CA ALA A 15 7.64 -0.30 -15.87
C ALA A 15 7.32 1.11 -16.40
N GLY A 16 8.13 2.12 -16.04
CA GLY A 16 7.96 3.48 -16.52
C GLY A 16 7.67 4.53 -15.47
N ALA A 17 7.65 4.15 -14.17
CA ALA A 17 7.48 5.12 -13.11
C ALA A 17 8.75 5.96 -12.94
N SER A 18 8.57 7.22 -12.54
CA SER A 18 9.71 8.04 -12.13
C SER A 18 10.24 7.57 -10.78
N GLU A 19 11.46 7.95 -10.44
CA GLU A 19 12.02 7.59 -9.13
C GLU A 19 11.17 8.15 -7.98
N PRO A 20 10.72 9.40 -8.00
CA PRO A 20 9.84 9.89 -6.94
C PRO A 20 8.53 9.10 -6.83
N GLU A 21 7.93 8.72 -7.96
CA GLU A 21 6.71 7.92 -7.96
C GLU A 21 6.95 6.54 -7.35
N ALA A 22 8.06 5.92 -7.73
CA ALA A 22 8.42 4.61 -7.20
C ALA A 22 8.69 4.66 -5.70
N LEU A 23 9.34 5.72 -5.21
CA LEU A 23 9.57 5.92 -3.79
C LEU A 23 8.27 6.12 -3.02
N GLN A 24 7.31 6.84 -3.60
CA GLN A 24 5.99 7.02 -2.99
C GLN A 24 5.27 5.69 -2.85
N MET A 25 5.32 4.85 -3.88
CA MET A 25 4.67 3.54 -3.83
C MET A 25 5.40 2.59 -2.89
N ARG A 26 6.72 2.71 -2.76
CA ARG A 26 7.48 1.97 -1.76
C ARG A 26 7.02 2.35 -0.35
N LEU A 27 6.82 3.63 -0.10
CA LEU A 27 6.32 4.12 1.19
C LEU A 27 4.91 3.59 1.46
N VAL A 28 4.04 3.62 0.45
CA VAL A 28 2.69 3.05 0.56
C VAL A 28 2.76 1.58 0.99
N ALA A 29 3.59 0.78 0.31
CA ALA A 29 3.74 -0.63 0.64
C ALA A 29 4.24 -0.82 2.07
N GLU A 30 5.23 -0.05 2.49
CA GLU A 30 5.77 -0.14 3.84
C GLU A 30 4.72 0.18 4.89
N GLU A 31 3.93 1.23 4.68
CA GLU A 31 2.90 1.62 5.62
C GLU A 31 1.79 0.59 5.72
N ILE A 32 1.39 0.00 4.59
CA ILE A 32 0.37 -1.04 4.56
C ILE A 32 0.85 -2.27 5.35
N VAL A 33 2.04 -2.76 5.03
CA VAL A 33 2.58 -3.97 5.66
C VAL A 33 2.79 -3.74 7.16
N THR A 34 3.35 -2.61 7.55
CA THR A 34 3.59 -2.28 8.95
C THR A 34 2.27 -2.21 9.73
N ASN A 35 1.27 -1.56 9.14
CA ASN A 35 -0.03 -1.42 9.79
C ASN A 35 -0.74 -2.76 9.96
N ILE A 36 -0.73 -3.59 8.91
CA ILE A 36 -1.35 -4.91 8.96
C ILE A 36 -0.60 -5.82 9.94
N ALA A 37 0.73 -5.80 9.92
CA ALA A 37 1.53 -6.61 10.82
C ALA A 37 1.20 -6.30 12.28
N ARG A 38 1.01 -5.03 12.61
CA ARG A 38 0.68 -4.63 13.97
C ARG A 38 -0.74 -5.01 14.38
N CYS A 39 -1.70 -4.94 13.46
CA CYS A 39 -3.11 -5.07 13.77
C CYS A 39 -3.67 -6.47 13.51
N ALA A 40 -3.20 -7.14 12.46
CA ALA A 40 -3.68 -8.48 12.12
C ALA A 40 -2.88 -9.59 12.80
N TRP A 41 -1.74 -9.25 13.39
CA TRP A 41 -0.84 -10.19 14.04
C TRP A 41 -0.53 -9.68 15.45
N PRO A 42 -1.51 -9.81 16.40
CA PRO A 42 -1.36 -9.21 17.73
C PRO A 42 -0.13 -9.67 18.49
N ASP A 43 0.31 -10.91 18.25
CA ASP A 43 1.49 -11.47 18.94
C ASP A 43 2.79 -11.00 18.31
N GLY A 44 2.72 -10.35 17.15
CA GLY A 44 3.89 -9.80 16.46
C GLY A 44 4.88 -10.85 15.96
N VAL A 45 4.54 -12.13 16.05
CA VAL A 45 5.45 -13.22 15.74
C VAL A 45 5.05 -13.83 14.40
N ASP A 46 6.02 -14.00 13.51
CA ASP A 46 5.86 -14.74 12.25
C ASP A 46 4.82 -14.20 11.29
N ALA A 47 4.58 -12.89 11.34
CA ALA A 47 3.72 -12.25 10.34
C ALA A 47 4.28 -12.49 8.94
N GLN A 48 3.48 -13.11 8.08
CA GLN A 48 3.87 -13.40 6.70
C GLN A 48 2.92 -12.74 5.73
N PHE A 49 3.49 -12.19 4.68
CA PHE A 49 2.74 -11.48 3.66
C PHE A 49 3.11 -11.99 2.30
N LEU A 50 2.11 -12.11 1.44
CA LEU A 50 2.33 -12.16 0.01
C LEU A 50 2.02 -10.77 -0.53
N VAL A 51 2.92 -10.22 -1.32
CA VAL A 51 2.73 -8.92 -1.95
C VAL A 51 2.73 -9.11 -3.46
N GLU A 52 1.64 -8.68 -4.10
CA GLU A 52 1.50 -8.76 -5.55
C GLU A 52 1.51 -7.35 -6.13
N LEU A 53 2.39 -7.11 -7.07
CA LEU A 53 2.46 -5.84 -7.78
C LEU A 53 2.14 -6.08 -9.24
N THR A 54 1.16 -5.35 -9.76
CA THR A 54 0.76 -5.42 -11.15
C THR A 54 0.83 -4.04 -11.77
N THR A 55 1.42 -3.95 -12.96
CA THR A 55 1.49 -2.69 -13.70
C THR A 55 0.98 -2.89 -15.10
N ALA A 56 0.32 -1.86 -15.64
CA ALA A 56 -0.16 -1.87 -17.01
C ALA A 56 -0.11 -0.44 -17.57
N MET A 57 0.45 -0.30 -18.74
CA MET A 57 0.55 1.01 -19.40
C MET A 57 -0.52 1.11 -20.48
N ASP A 58 -1.25 2.23 -20.48
CA ASP A 58 -2.19 2.54 -21.56
C ASP A 58 -2.09 4.03 -21.91
N ALA A 59 -3.05 4.51 -22.69
CA ALA A 59 -3.04 5.91 -23.15
C ALA A 59 -3.14 6.91 -22.00
N GLY A 60 -3.73 6.52 -20.87
CA GLY A 60 -3.88 7.40 -19.71
C GLY A 60 -2.67 7.44 -18.79
N GLY A 61 -1.78 6.46 -18.91
CA GLY A 61 -0.59 6.39 -18.07
C GLY A 61 -0.29 5.00 -17.56
N LEU A 62 0.49 4.94 -16.50
CA LEU A 62 0.88 3.68 -15.86
C LEU A 62 -0.09 3.37 -14.72
N HIS A 63 -0.84 2.29 -14.86
CA HIS A 63 -1.72 1.79 -13.82
C HIS A 63 -0.93 0.88 -12.89
N VAL A 64 -0.97 1.16 -11.59
CA VAL A 64 -0.27 0.39 -10.57
C VAL A 64 -1.29 -0.21 -9.63
N SER A 65 -1.21 -1.51 -9.40
CA SER A 65 -2.03 -2.22 -8.40
C SER A 65 -1.11 -2.97 -7.46
N LEU A 66 -1.28 -2.74 -6.17
CA LEU A 66 -0.50 -3.41 -5.13
C LEU A 66 -1.47 -4.10 -4.19
N THR A 67 -1.33 -5.42 -4.06
CA THR A 67 -2.18 -6.22 -3.18
C THR A 67 -1.33 -6.90 -2.13
N THR A 68 -1.74 -6.79 -0.87
CA THR A 68 -1.12 -7.55 0.22
C THR A 68 -2.11 -8.63 0.66
N ILE A 69 -1.58 -9.82 0.93
CA ILE A 69 -2.37 -10.97 1.35
C ILE A 69 -1.71 -11.55 2.59
N ASP A 70 -2.51 -11.74 3.66
CA ASP A 70 -2.02 -12.34 4.89
C ASP A 70 -3.13 -13.20 5.51
N ASP A 71 -2.75 -14.11 6.40
CA ASP A 71 -3.70 -14.99 7.09
C ASP A 71 -3.82 -14.65 8.59
N GLY A 72 -3.55 -13.43 8.95
CA GLY A 72 -3.76 -12.94 10.31
C GLY A 72 -5.23 -12.79 10.65
N VAL A 73 -5.52 -12.23 11.82
CA VAL A 73 -6.90 -11.96 12.21
C VAL A 73 -7.51 -10.94 11.25
N ALA A 74 -8.84 -10.98 11.13
CA ALA A 74 -9.54 -10.07 10.24
C ALA A 74 -9.25 -8.61 10.63
N PHE A 75 -8.71 -7.86 9.69
CA PHE A 75 -8.39 -6.45 9.91
C PHE A 75 -8.54 -5.69 8.60
N ASP A 76 -9.46 -4.74 8.60
CA ASP A 76 -9.70 -3.85 7.45
C ASP A 76 -8.98 -2.52 7.68
N PRO A 77 -7.87 -2.27 6.98
CA PRO A 77 -7.17 -0.99 7.15
C PRO A 77 -8.02 0.23 6.80
N THR A 78 -9.02 0.06 5.94
CA THR A 78 -9.88 1.18 5.52
C THR A 78 -10.94 1.53 6.54
N ALA A 79 -11.21 0.66 7.50
CA ALA A 79 -12.21 0.89 8.53
C ALA A 79 -11.74 1.87 9.59
N LYS A 80 -10.44 2.16 9.65
CA LYS A 80 -9.90 3.11 10.61
C LYS A 80 -10.30 4.52 10.24
N ALA A 81 -10.77 5.27 11.23
CA ALA A 81 -11.08 6.67 11.03
C ALA A 81 -9.82 7.47 10.66
N ALA A 82 -10.03 8.60 9.97
CA ALA A 82 -8.94 9.52 9.71
C ALA A 82 -8.31 9.96 11.03
N PRO A 83 -6.98 10.25 11.03
CA PRO A 83 -6.32 10.66 12.27
C PRO A 83 -6.96 11.91 12.85
N ASP A 84 -7.20 11.90 14.15
CA ASP A 84 -7.64 13.08 14.87
C ASP A 84 -6.41 13.95 15.13
N ILE A 85 -6.38 15.13 14.53
CA ILE A 85 -5.25 16.04 14.68
C ILE A 85 -5.16 16.60 16.10
N ASP A 86 -6.23 16.49 16.89
CA ASP A 86 -6.22 16.87 18.29
C ASP A 86 -5.82 15.73 19.22
N ALA A 87 -5.63 14.51 18.69
CA ALA A 87 -5.19 13.39 19.49
C ALA A 87 -3.71 13.54 19.86
N ASP A 88 -3.32 12.82 20.92
CA ASP A 88 -1.92 12.79 21.34
C ASP A 88 -1.02 12.35 20.19
N LEU A 89 0.19 12.90 20.17
CA LEU A 89 1.20 12.54 19.18
C LEU A 89 1.45 11.04 19.14
N ASP A 90 1.43 10.39 20.31
CA ASP A 90 1.65 8.95 20.39
C ASP A 90 0.56 8.16 19.67
N ASP A 91 -0.69 8.57 19.83
CA ASP A 91 -1.81 7.92 19.15
C ASP A 91 -1.74 8.12 17.64
N ARG A 92 -1.29 9.29 17.19
CA ARG A 92 -1.11 9.55 15.76
C ARG A 92 0.05 8.76 15.20
N ALA A 93 1.11 8.58 15.99
CA ALA A 93 2.30 7.86 15.55
C ALA A 93 2.06 6.35 15.43
N ILE A 94 1.06 5.81 16.12
CA ILE A 94 0.82 4.37 16.21
C ILE A 94 -0.10 3.85 15.07
N GLY A 95 -0.19 4.52 13.95
CA GLY A 95 -0.81 3.91 12.80
C GLY A 95 -1.90 4.68 12.10
N GLY A 96 -2.33 5.82 12.63
CA GLY A 96 -3.32 6.64 11.97
C GLY A 96 -2.75 7.35 10.75
N LEU A 97 -1.53 7.86 10.87
CA LEU A 97 -0.90 8.63 9.80
C LEU A 97 -0.49 7.77 8.61
N GLY A 98 -0.06 6.51 8.87
CA GLY A 98 0.34 5.61 7.80
C GLY A 98 -0.79 5.37 6.82
N MET A 99 -1.98 5.05 7.31
CA MET A 99 -3.12 4.81 6.44
C MET A 99 -3.65 6.10 5.81
N PHE A 100 -3.49 7.23 6.49
CA PHE A 100 -3.79 8.52 5.88
C PHE A 100 -2.92 8.75 4.64
N LEU A 101 -1.60 8.50 4.75
CA LEU A 101 -0.69 8.63 3.63
C LEU A 101 -1.03 7.66 2.50
N VAL A 102 -1.43 6.43 2.83
CA VAL A 102 -1.85 5.46 1.83
C VAL A 102 -3.04 5.99 1.02
N ARG A 103 -4.04 6.56 1.71
CA ARG A 103 -5.20 7.15 1.03
C ARG A 103 -4.82 8.34 0.17
N GLU A 104 -3.90 9.19 0.65
CA GLU A 104 -3.48 10.36 -0.11
C GLU A 104 -2.67 10.00 -1.35
N MET A 105 -1.92 8.90 -1.30
CA MET A 105 -1.01 8.51 -2.37
C MET A 105 -1.60 7.46 -3.31
N THR A 106 -2.84 7.03 -3.10
CA THR A 106 -3.50 6.04 -3.96
C THR A 106 -4.89 6.53 -4.35
N ASP A 107 -5.37 6.04 -5.49
CA ASP A 107 -6.68 6.45 -6.02
C ASP A 107 -7.80 5.62 -5.41
N THR A 108 -7.57 4.34 -5.19
CA THR A 108 -8.57 3.44 -4.63
C THR A 108 -7.94 2.49 -3.61
N GLN A 109 -8.75 2.10 -2.64
CA GLN A 109 -8.36 1.11 -1.63
C GLN A 109 -9.52 0.13 -1.49
N HIS A 110 -9.20 -1.16 -1.47
CA HIS A 110 -10.21 -2.20 -1.37
C HIS A 110 -9.74 -3.30 -0.44
N TYR A 111 -10.60 -3.64 0.54
CA TYR A 111 -10.34 -4.73 1.48
C TYR A 111 -11.33 -5.86 1.23
N GLU A 112 -10.84 -7.09 1.30
CA GLU A 112 -11.66 -8.28 1.22
C GLU A 112 -11.16 -9.33 2.21
N ARG A 113 -12.09 -9.95 2.92
CA ARG A 113 -11.77 -11.11 3.76
C ARG A 113 -12.40 -12.33 3.13
N ALA A 114 -11.57 -13.28 2.69
CA ALA A 114 -12.02 -14.50 2.06
C ALA A 114 -11.04 -15.63 2.36
N ASN A 115 -11.57 -16.84 2.61
CA ASN A 115 -10.75 -18.04 2.83
C ASN A 115 -9.74 -17.86 3.98
N ASN A 116 -10.15 -17.17 5.05
CA ASN A 116 -9.32 -16.86 6.22
C ASN A 116 -8.09 -16.01 5.88
N GLU A 117 -8.18 -15.23 4.81
CA GLU A 117 -7.12 -14.31 4.42
C GLU A 117 -7.62 -12.88 4.33
N ASN A 118 -6.79 -11.95 4.75
CA ASN A 118 -6.99 -10.53 4.48
C ASN A 118 -6.36 -10.23 3.13
N ARG A 119 -7.14 -9.57 2.25
CA ARG A 119 -6.63 -9.08 0.96
C ARG A 119 -6.88 -7.59 0.91
N PHE A 120 -5.82 -6.83 0.80
CA PHE A 120 -5.92 -5.38 0.73
C PHE A 120 -5.23 -4.90 -0.53
N ARG A 121 -6.00 -4.25 -1.42
CA ARG A 121 -5.50 -3.76 -2.71
C ARG A 121 -5.61 -2.25 -2.76
N VAL A 122 -4.53 -1.61 -3.20
CA VAL A 122 -4.53 -0.20 -3.52
C VAL A 122 -4.18 -0.04 -5.00
N GLU A 123 -4.75 0.99 -5.63
CA GLU A 123 -4.52 1.26 -7.04
C GLU A 123 -4.17 2.73 -7.21
N ARG A 124 -3.28 2.99 -8.14
CA ARG A 124 -2.87 4.35 -8.46
C ARG A 124 -2.59 4.45 -9.94
N LEU A 125 -3.12 5.50 -10.56
CA LEU A 125 -2.76 5.87 -11.93
C LEU A 125 -1.66 6.91 -11.88
N LEU A 126 -0.54 6.61 -12.53
CA LEU A 126 0.53 7.57 -12.74
C LEU A 126 0.35 8.15 -14.13
N PRO A 127 -0.24 9.36 -14.24
CA PRO A 127 -0.60 9.89 -15.55
C PRO A 127 0.64 10.13 -16.42
N ARG A 128 0.48 9.92 -17.72
CA ARG A 128 1.51 10.21 -18.70
C ARG A 128 0.89 11.03 -19.80
N PRO A 129 1.57 12.08 -20.27
CA PRO A 129 1.05 12.82 -21.40
C PRO A 129 1.04 11.92 -22.63
N MET A 130 -0.02 12.03 -23.42
CA MET A 130 -0.04 11.38 -24.72
C MET A 130 1.09 11.95 -25.57
N LEU A 131 1.95 11.04 -26.05
CA LEU A 131 2.98 11.44 -26.98
C LEU A 131 2.31 11.81 -28.30
N SER A 132 2.19 13.09 -28.54
CA SER A 132 1.76 13.56 -29.85
C SER A 132 2.99 13.61 -30.73
N THR A 133 3.13 12.67 -31.57
CA THR A 133 4.17 12.68 -32.59
C THR A 133 3.56 13.03 -33.92
#